data_98b979214442ae5cd49de0f6c2607725
#
_entry.id   98b979214442ae5cd49de0f6c2607725
#
_cell.length_a   1.000
_cell.length_b   1.000
_cell.length_c   1.000
_cell.angle_alpha   90.00
_cell.angle_beta   90.00
_cell.angle_gamma   90.00
#
_symmetry.space_group_name_H-M   'P 1'
#
loop_
_entity.id
_entity.type
_entity.pdbx_description
1 polymer ?
#
loop_
_entity_poly.entity_id
_entity_poly.type
_entity_poly.pdbx_seq_one_letter_code
_entity_poly.pdbx_strand_id
1 'polypeptide(L)'
;MIPVGERMTAAEALDRGRGSFGRHAWANAYAELSAADHEAPLEATDLERLAIAAYLVGRDDDGDDASARAFQECLRLGEIPRAARCAFWLGLGLLFRGEVARGSGWLARARAQLDEGRLDCVEQGYLLMPVAMQGLARATPRPRTPPPIRPPRSETASATRT
;
A
#
# COMPACT_ATOMS: atom_id res chain seq x y z
N MET A 1 -32.59 33.38 -13.63
CA MET A 1 -31.19 33.56 -13.21
C MET A 1 -30.92 32.47 -12.17
N ILE A 2 -30.35 31.35 -12.61
CA ILE A 2 -30.03 30.20 -11.75
C ILE A 2 -28.75 30.58 -11.00
N PRO A 3 -28.69 30.49 -9.64
CA PRO A 3 -27.45 30.75 -8.93
C PRO A 3 -26.42 29.74 -9.40
N VAL A 4 -25.31 30.25 -9.92
CA VAL A 4 -24.09 29.44 -10.15
C VAL A 4 -23.72 28.88 -8.80
N GLY A 5 -23.88 27.55 -8.63
CA GLY A 5 -23.54 26.88 -7.38
C GLY A 5 -22.12 27.31 -6.95
N GLU A 6 -22.00 27.80 -5.74
CA GLU A 6 -20.72 28.17 -5.13
C GLU A 6 -19.81 26.97 -5.27
N ARG A 7 -18.75 27.16 -6.05
CA ARG A 7 -17.71 26.15 -6.21
C ARG A 7 -17.01 26.03 -4.85
N MET A 8 -17.13 24.86 -4.24
CA MET A 8 -16.50 24.57 -2.94
C MET A 8 -15.01 24.91 -3.01
N THR A 9 -14.53 25.68 -2.06
CA THR A 9 -13.10 26.04 -2.00
C THR A 9 -12.25 24.86 -1.54
N ALA A 10 -10.95 24.87 -1.89
CA ALA A 10 -9.99 23.85 -1.43
C ALA A 10 -10.01 23.70 0.11
N ALA A 11 -10.10 24.81 0.84
CA ALA A 11 -10.12 24.80 2.31
C ALA A 11 -11.39 24.11 2.84
N GLU A 12 -12.55 24.39 2.27
CA GLU A 12 -13.81 23.74 2.66
C GLU A 12 -13.80 22.24 2.34
N ALA A 13 -13.26 21.85 1.17
CA ALA A 13 -13.10 20.44 0.80
C ALA A 13 -12.16 19.72 1.78
N LEU A 14 -11.07 20.36 2.15
CA LEU A 14 -10.08 19.82 3.10
C LEU A 14 -10.70 19.60 4.49
N ASP A 15 -11.39 20.58 5.03
CA ASP A 15 -12.02 20.47 6.36
C ASP A 15 -13.10 19.39 6.39
N ARG A 16 -13.90 19.28 5.33
CA ARG A 16 -14.89 18.21 5.18
C ARG A 16 -14.23 16.85 5.08
N GLY A 17 -13.15 16.72 4.29
CA GLY A 17 -12.40 15.50 4.14
C GLY A 17 -11.78 15.02 5.46
N ARG A 18 -11.22 15.93 6.25
CA ARG A 18 -10.73 15.66 7.62
C ARG A 18 -11.87 15.19 8.53
N GLY A 19 -13.02 15.85 8.47
CA GLY A 19 -14.20 15.47 9.23
C GLY A 19 -14.75 14.11 8.82
N SER A 20 -14.84 13.81 7.53
CA SER A 20 -15.27 12.52 7.00
C SER A 20 -14.30 11.39 7.39
N PHE A 21 -12.99 11.65 7.35
CA PHE A 21 -11.97 10.73 7.83
C PHE A 21 -12.14 10.41 9.32
N GLY A 22 -12.35 11.42 10.16
CA GLY A 22 -12.57 11.23 11.61
C GLY A 22 -13.82 10.43 11.95
N ARG A 23 -14.83 10.43 11.09
CA ARG A 23 -16.07 9.63 11.21
C ARG A 23 -15.98 8.27 10.50
N HIS A 24 -14.84 7.92 9.94
CA HIS A 24 -14.61 6.70 9.16
C HIS A 24 -15.50 6.58 7.90
N ALA A 25 -15.96 7.70 7.37
CA ALA A 25 -16.73 7.79 6.12
C ALA A 25 -15.74 7.80 4.92
N TRP A 26 -15.09 6.65 4.66
CA TRP A 26 -13.92 6.53 3.79
C TRP A 26 -14.16 7.03 2.37
N ALA A 27 -15.30 6.71 1.78
CA ALA A 27 -15.64 7.16 0.42
C ALA A 27 -15.76 8.69 0.33
N ASN A 28 -16.38 9.32 1.34
CA ASN A 28 -16.50 10.77 1.40
C ASN A 28 -15.12 11.40 1.69
N ALA A 29 -14.36 10.82 2.63
CA ALA A 29 -13.01 11.30 2.95
C ALA A 29 -12.11 11.29 1.70
N TYR A 30 -12.11 10.17 0.95
CA TYR A 30 -11.35 10.07 -0.29
C TYR A 30 -11.79 11.14 -1.31
N ALA A 31 -13.10 11.27 -1.58
CA ALA A 31 -13.60 12.24 -2.56
C ALA A 31 -13.27 13.69 -2.20
N GLU A 32 -13.47 14.05 -0.92
CA GLU A 32 -13.26 15.42 -0.42
C GLU A 32 -11.78 15.79 -0.32
N LEU A 33 -10.92 14.86 0.16
CA LEU A 33 -9.47 15.08 0.21
C LEU A 33 -8.86 15.11 -1.20
N SER A 34 -9.32 14.25 -2.12
CA SER A 34 -8.88 14.29 -3.51
C SER A 34 -9.27 15.59 -4.19
N ALA A 35 -10.48 16.10 -3.94
CA ALA A 35 -10.91 17.38 -4.48
C ALA A 35 -10.03 18.54 -3.96
N ALA A 36 -9.72 18.53 -2.67
CA ALA A 36 -8.81 19.53 -2.09
C ALA A 36 -7.41 19.46 -2.69
N ASP A 37 -6.89 18.25 -2.90
CA ASP A 37 -5.56 17.99 -3.47
C ASP A 37 -5.42 18.45 -4.93
N HIS A 38 -6.51 18.39 -5.69
CA HIS A 38 -6.54 18.91 -7.07
C HIS A 38 -6.46 20.44 -7.14
N GLU A 39 -6.93 21.14 -6.12
CA GLU A 39 -6.91 22.60 -6.08
C GLU A 39 -5.62 23.16 -5.45
N ALA A 40 -5.10 22.48 -4.42
CA ALA A 40 -3.87 22.88 -3.73
C ALA A 40 -3.14 21.68 -3.13
N PRO A 41 -1.79 21.66 -3.18
CA PRO A 41 -1.00 20.57 -2.59
C PRO A 41 -1.35 20.36 -1.11
N LEU A 42 -1.59 19.11 -0.72
CA LEU A 42 -1.86 18.74 0.66
C LEU A 42 -0.56 18.64 1.48
N GLU A 43 -0.68 18.92 2.79
CA GLU A 43 0.37 18.66 3.75
C GLU A 43 0.52 17.15 4.02
N ALA A 44 1.67 16.74 4.60
CA ALA A 44 2.00 15.34 4.89
C ALA A 44 0.87 14.60 5.62
N THR A 45 0.25 15.24 6.62
CA THR A 45 -0.83 14.62 7.40
C THR A 45 -2.09 14.35 6.59
N ASP A 46 -2.43 15.23 5.67
CA ASP A 46 -3.62 15.07 4.83
C ASP A 46 -3.37 14.13 3.67
N LEU A 47 -2.13 14.07 3.15
CA LEU A 47 -1.69 13.04 2.22
C LEU A 47 -1.75 11.63 2.83
N GLU A 48 -1.35 11.47 4.10
CA GLU A 48 -1.51 10.19 4.82
C GLU A 48 -3.00 9.81 4.97
N ARG A 49 -3.87 10.77 5.30
CA ARG A 49 -5.32 10.54 5.37
C ARG A 49 -5.90 10.15 4.02
N LEU A 50 -5.50 10.85 2.96
CA LEU A 50 -5.91 10.54 1.59
C LEU A 50 -5.48 9.14 1.19
N ALA A 51 -4.23 8.76 1.46
CA ALA A 51 -3.71 7.43 1.18
C ALA A 51 -4.52 6.34 1.88
N ILE A 52 -4.78 6.49 3.18
CA ILE A 52 -5.58 5.53 3.95
C ILE A 52 -7.00 5.43 3.39
N ALA A 53 -7.66 6.57 3.13
CA ALA A 53 -9.01 6.58 2.57
C ALA A 53 -9.06 5.92 1.19
N ALA A 54 -8.08 6.18 0.32
CA ALA A 54 -7.94 5.57 -1.00
C ALA A 54 -7.84 4.04 -0.91
N TYR A 55 -6.94 3.51 -0.07
CA TYR A 55 -6.82 2.05 0.12
C TYR A 55 -8.11 1.42 0.64
N LEU A 56 -8.80 2.08 1.58
CA LEU A 56 -10.03 1.54 2.16
C LEU A 56 -11.22 1.55 1.19
N VAL A 57 -11.16 2.32 0.11
CA VAL A 57 -12.17 2.31 -0.97
C VAL A 57 -11.71 1.59 -2.24
N GLY A 58 -10.54 0.91 -2.18
CA GLY A 58 -10.00 0.12 -3.30
C GLY A 58 -9.38 0.97 -4.43
N ARG A 59 -8.91 2.17 -4.10
CA ARG A 59 -8.19 3.07 -5.02
C ARG A 59 -6.68 2.97 -4.75
N ASP A 60 -6.13 1.78 -4.98
CA ASP A 60 -4.75 1.45 -4.57
C ASP A 60 -3.71 2.36 -5.22
N ASP A 61 -3.84 2.67 -6.52
CA ASP A 61 -2.88 3.52 -7.22
C ASP A 61 -2.87 4.95 -6.65
N ASP A 62 -4.04 5.50 -6.33
CA ASP A 62 -4.16 6.83 -5.71
C ASP A 62 -3.59 6.82 -4.28
N GLY A 63 -3.77 5.72 -3.56
CA GLY A 63 -3.18 5.49 -2.24
C GLY A 63 -1.66 5.41 -2.29
N ASP A 64 -1.11 4.73 -3.29
CA ASP A 64 0.34 4.63 -3.53
C ASP A 64 0.93 6.01 -3.84
N ASP A 65 0.28 6.81 -4.72
CA ASP A 65 0.73 8.16 -5.06
C ASP A 65 0.73 9.07 -3.82
N ALA A 66 -0.39 9.11 -3.10
CA ALA A 66 -0.51 9.92 -1.89
C ALA A 66 0.52 9.52 -0.83
N SER A 67 0.77 8.22 -0.64
CA SER A 67 1.80 7.71 0.29
C SER A 67 3.21 8.11 -0.12
N ALA A 68 3.52 8.05 -1.43
CA ALA A 68 4.82 8.45 -1.96
C ALA A 68 5.06 9.96 -1.77
N ARG A 69 4.02 10.78 -1.98
CA ARG A 69 4.08 12.23 -1.77
C ARG A 69 4.20 12.57 -0.28
N ALA A 70 3.46 11.87 0.58
CA ALA A 70 3.59 12.00 2.04
C ALA A 70 5.02 11.72 2.51
N PHE A 71 5.65 10.66 1.98
CA PHE A 71 7.06 10.35 2.25
C PHE A 71 7.97 11.52 1.87
N GLN A 72 7.83 12.10 0.68
CA GLN A 72 8.66 13.22 0.24
C GLN A 72 8.45 14.46 1.10
N GLU A 73 7.22 14.76 1.46
CA GLU A 73 6.90 15.92 2.29
C GLU A 73 7.45 15.75 3.72
N CYS A 74 7.36 14.55 4.31
CA CYS A 74 7.98 14.26 5.61
C CYS A 74 9.51 14.42 5.55
N LEU A 75 10.18 14.00 4.46
CA LEU A 75 11.61 14.23 4.29
C LEU A 75 11.94 15.71 4.21
N ARG A 76 11.15 16.48 3.47
CA ARG A 76 11.33 17.94 3.34
C ARG A 76 11.21 18.65 4.69
N LEU A 77 10.35 18.14 5.59
CA LEU A 77 10.15 18.66 6.94
C LEU A 77 11.16 18.12 7.97
N GLY A 78 12.01 17.16 7.60
CA GLY A 78 12.94 16.50 8.53
C GLY A 78 12.27 15.49 9.47
N GLU A 79 11.02 15.10 9.20
CA GLU A 79 10.25 14.11 9.97
C GLU A 79 10.62 12.68 9.57
N ILE A 80 11.88 12.30 9.78
CA ILE A 80 12.46 11.04 9.28
C ILE A 80 11.69 9.79 9.74
N PRO A 81 11.31 9.60 11.02
CA PRO A 81 10.52 8.44 11.43
C PRO A 81 9.19 8.34 10.68
N ARG A 82 8.53 9.46 10.50
CA ARG A 82 7.26 9.53 9.79
C ARG A 82 7.41 9.21 8.30
N ALA A 83 8.48 9.71 7.66
CA ALA A 83 8.83 9.35 6.29
C ALA A 83 9.06 7.83 6.17
N ALA A 84 9.85 7.24 7.08
CA ALA A 84 10.10 5.80 7.09
C ALA A 84 8.80 5.00 7.24
N ARG A 85 7.85 5.45 8.05
CA ARG A 85 6.53 4.84 8.22
C ARG A 85 5.70 4.90 6.93
N CYS A 86 5.66 6.03 6.23
CA CYS A 86 4.99 6.14 4.93
C CYS A 86 5.57 5.16 3.91
N ALA A 87 6.89 5.10 3.79
CA ALA A 87 7.59 4.19 2.89
C ALA A 87 7.37 2.71 3.27
N PHE A 88 7.30 2.39 4.56
CA PHE A 88 7.03 1.04 5.04
C PHE A 88 5.63 0.56 4.62
N TRP A 89 4.58 1.34 4.88
CA TRP A 89 3.21 0.95 4.54
C TRP A 89 2.98 0.84 3.04
N LEU A 90 3.53 1.78 2.27
CA LEU A 90 3.52 1.70 0.81
C LEU A 90 4.24 0.43 0.30
N GLY A 91 5.44 0.16 0.81
CA GLY A 91 6.21 -1.01 0.44
C GLY A 91 5.49 -2.32 0.79
N LEU A 92 4.89 -2.40 1.98
CA LEU A 92 4.15 -3.58 2.42
C LEU A 92 2.88 -3.80 1.57
N GLY A 93 2.12 -2.75 1.26
CA GLY A 93 0.96 -2.82 0.37
C GLY A 93 1.31 -3.36 -1.02
N LEU A 94 2.39 -2.86 -1.61
CA LEU A 94 2.92 -3.34 -2.89
C LEU A 94 3.32 -4.83 -2.83
N LEU A 95 3.97 -5.26 -1.74
CA LEU A 95 4.31 -6.68 -1.56
C LEU A 95 3.08 -7.58 -1.52
N PHE A 96 2.03 -7.17 -0.81
CA PHE A 96 0.78 -7.95 -0.73
C PHE A 96 0.05 -8.04 -2.08
N ARG A 97 0.22 -7.06 -2.96
CA ARG A 97 -0.28 -7.09 -4.33
C ARG A 97 0.63 -7.85 -5.30
N GLY A 98 1.76 -8.40 -4.83
CA GLY A 98 2.72 -9.16 -5.64
C GLY A 98 3.74 -8.30 -6.39
N GLU A 99 3.77 -6.99 -6.17
CA GLU A 99 4.71 -6.05 -6.78
C GLU A 99 6.06 -6.04 -6.05
N VAL A 100 6.70 -7.21 -6.01
CA VAL A 100 7.85 -7.48 -5.14
C VAL A 100 9.01 -6.50 -5.35
N ALA A 101 9.33 -6.16 -6.59
CA ALA A 101 10.45 -5.26 -6.88
C ALA A 101 10.19 -3.82 -6.36
N ARG A 102 8.99 -3.29 -6.61
CA ARG A 102 8.59 -1.96 -6.14
C ARG A 102 8.50 -1.92 -4.61
N GLY A 103 7.82 -2.91 -4.02
CA GLY A 103 7.65 -3.01 -2.57
C GLY A 103 8.99 -3.14 -1.82
N SER A 104 9.89 -4.00 -2.30
CA SER A 104 11.24 -4.12 -1.73
C SER A 104 12.04 -2.82 -1.83
N GLY A 105 11.88 -2.07 -2.93
CA GLY A 105 12.52 -0.77 -3.10
C GLY A 105 12.04 0.26 -2.07
N TRP A 106 10.76 0.29 -1.75
CA TRP A 106 10.22 1.19 -0.71
C TRP A 106 10.66 0.80 0.69
N LEU A 107 10.70 -0.51 1.02
CA LEU A 107 11.22 -0.98 2.30
C LEU A 107 12.72 -0.66 2.48
N ALA A 108 13.50 -0.75 1.39
CA ALA A 108 14.90 -0.34 1.42
C ALA A 108 15.06 1.17 1.68
N ARG A 109 14.20 2.02 1.09
CA ARG A 109 14.19 3.46 1.38
C ARG A 109 13.84 3.74 2.83
N ALA A 110 12.80 3.09 3.37
CA ALA A 110 12.43 3.23 4.78
C ALA A 110 13.62 2.91 5.71
N ARG A 111 14.31 1.81 5.44
CA ARG A 111 15.49 1.41 6.22
C ARG A 111 16.63 2.43 6.11
N ALA A 112 16.98 2.87 4.89
CA ALA A 112 18.06 3.81 4.67
C ALA A 112 17.86 5.11 5.46
N GLN A 113 16.62 5.63 5.51
CA GLN A 113 16.31 6.85 6.26
C GLN A 113 16.56 6.69 7.77
N LEU A 114 16.19 5.55 8.34
CA LEU A 114 16.39 5.29 9.77
C LEU A 114 17.86 5.03 10.12
N ASP A 115 18.59 4.33 9.24
CA ASP A 115 20.02 4.01 9.42
C ASP A 115 20.86 5.30 9.33
N GLU A 116 20.59 6.18 8.36
CA GLU A 116 21.26 7.48 8.23
C GLU A 116 21.02 8.39 9.44
N GLY A 117 19.79 8.41 9.96
CA GLY A 117 19.41 9.19 11.13
C GLY A 117 19.91 8.61 12.46
N ARG A 118 20.39 7.37 12.48
CA ARG A 118 20.72 6.62 13.71
C ARG A 118 19.62 6.71 14.77
N LEU A 119 18.39 6.66 14.31
CA LEU A 119 17.22 6.90 15.14
C LEU A 119 16.78 5.60 15.83
N ASP A 120 16.79 5.62 17.15
CA ASP A 120 16.15 4.55 17.94
C ASP A 120 14.67 4.89 18.10
N CYS A 121 13.84 4.33 17.22
CA CYS A 121 12.42 4.63 17.15
C CYS A 121 11.59 3.39 16.83
N VAL A 122 10.29 3.47 17.11
CA VAL A 122 9.34 2.35 16.91
C VAL A 122 9.26 1.89 15.45
N GLU A 123 9.54 2.76 14.51
CA GLU A 123 9.55 2.46 13.07
C GLU A 123 10.60 1.42 12.68
N GLN A 124 11.71 1.29 13.44
CA GLN A 124 12.66 0.18 13.26
C GLN A 124 11.98 -1.18 13.47
N GLY A 125 11.06 -1.27 14.43
CA GLY A 125 10.27 -2.47 14.70
C GLY A 125 9.42 -2.90 13.49
N TYR A 126 8.85 -1.94 12.77
CA TYR A 126 8.08 -2.24 11.56
C TYR A 126 8.92 -2.93 10.49
N LEU A 127 10.18 -2.54 10.32
CA LEU A 127 11.08 -3.13 9.31
C LEU A 127 11.49 -4.57 9.63
N LEU A 128 11.29 -5.04 10.86
CA LEU A 128 11.51 -6.44 11.23
C LEU A 128 10.36 -7.35 10.76
N MET A 129 9.16 -6.79 10.55
CA MET A 129 7.97 -7.56 10.15
C MET A 129 8.14 -8.30 8.82
N PRO A 130 8.58 -7.68 7.71
CA PRO A 130 8.82 -8.38 6.45
C PRO A 130 9.88 -9.48 6.57
N VAL A 131 10.92 -9.25 7.38
CA VAL A 131 11.99 -10.24 7.63
C VAL A 131 11.43 -11.45 8.38
N ALA A 132 10.62 -11.22 9.42
CA ALA A 132 9.96 -12.28 10.17
C ALA A 132 9.00 -13.09 9.29
N MET A 133 8.20 -12.41 8.45
CA MET A 133 7.29 -13.07 7.50
C MET A 133 8.03 -13.94 6.49
N GLN A 134 9.16 -13.47 5.94
CA GLN A 134 10.01 -14.26 5.05
C GLN A 134 10.61 -15.48 5.76
N GLY A 135 11.04 -15.31 7.00
CA GLY A 135 11.55 -16.42 7.83
C GLY A 135 10.47 -17.49 8.04
N LEU A 136 9.27 -17.09 8.37
CA LEU A 136 8.13 -17.99 8.56
C LEU A 136 7.74 -18.72 7.27
N ALA A 137 7.71 -18.02 6.14
CA ALA A 137 7.42 -18.62 4.84
C ALA A 137 8.46 -19.65 4.39
N ARG A 138 9.73 -19.48 4.78
CA ARG A 138 10.80 -20.47 4.55
C ARG A 138 10.73 -21.65 5.50
N ALA A 139 10.26 -21.43 6.72
CA ALA A 139 10.14 -22.48 7.73
C ALA A 139 8.91 -23.38 7.52
N THR A 140 7.87 -22.91 6.82
CA THR A 140 6.69 -23.74 6.46
C THR A 140 7.05 -24.68 5.29
N PRO A 141 6.99 -26.02 5.48
CA PRO A 141 7.22 -26.95 4.40
C PRO A 141 6.18 -26.72 3.29
N ARG A 142 6.64 -26.52 2.06
CA ARG A 142 5.74 -26.49 0.90
C ARG A 142 4.99 -27.81 0.85
N PRO A 143 3.64 -27.81 0.73
CA PRO A 143 2.91 -29.04 0.51
C PRO A 143 3.49 -29.73 -0.73
N ARG A 144 3.91 -30.99 -0.59
CA ARG A 144 4.37 -31.78 -1.70
C ARG A 144 3.21 -31.89 -2.68
N THR A 145 3.33 -31.32 -3.86
CA THR A 145 2.44 -31.61 -4.98
C THR A 145 2.45 -33.11 -5.20
N PRO A 146 1.29 -33.81 -5.13
CA PRO A 146 1.26 -35.22 -5.45
C PRO A 146 1.75 -35.42 -6.89
N PRO A 147 2.48 -36.53 -7.19
CA PRO A 147 2.95 -36.79 -8.54
C PRO A 147 1.75 -36.89 -9.49
N PRO A 148 1.90 -36.44 -10.75
CA PRO A 148 0.83 -36.51 -11.72
C PRO A 148 0.33 -37.94 -11.83
N ILE A 149 -0.99 -38.13 -11.72
CA ILE A 149 -1.64 -39.46 -11.91
C ILE A 149 -1.37 -39.89 -13.33
N ARG A 150 -0.58 -40.95 -13.45
CA ARG A 150 -0.27 -41.54 -14.75
C ARG A 150 -1.55 -42.21 -15.28
N PRO A 151 -2.06 -41.84 -16.47
CA PRO A 151 -3.22 -42.52 -17.03
C PRO A 151 -2.95 -44.01 -17.22
N PRO A 152 -3.94 -44.88 -17.02
CA PRO A 152 -3.77 -46.31 -17.24
C PRO A 152 -3.32 -46.58 -18.67
N ARG A 153 -2.31 -47.43 -18.82
CA ARG A 153 -1.88 -47.90 -20.15
C ARG A 153 -3.04 -48.64 -20.79
N SER A 154 -3.50 -48.17 -21.92
CA SER A 154 -4.43 -48.97 -22.77
C SER A 154 -3.70 -50.21 -23.24
N GLU A 155 -4.06 -51.36 -22.71
CA GLU A 155 -3.69 -52.66 -23.27
C GLU A 155 -4.42 -52.81 -24.62
N THR A 156 -3.70 -52.58 -25.69
CA THR A 156 -4.15 -52.98 -27.03
C THR A 156 -4.16 -54.50 -27.07
N ALA A 157 -5.37 -55.07 -26.94
CA ALA A 157 -5.61 -56.49 -27.18
C ALA A 157 -5.20 -56.85 -28.65
N SER A 158 -4.09 -57.57 -28.72
CA SER A 158 -3.71 -58.22 -29.98
C SER A 158 -4.72 -59.36 -30.27
N ALA A 159 -5.69 -59.12 -31.16
CA ALA A 159 -6.55 -60.13 -31.66
C ALA A 159 -5.78 -60.95 -32.73
N THR A 160 -5.34 -62.12 -32.33
CA THR A 160 -4.80 -63.16 -33.25
C THR A 160 -5.91 -63.65 -34.12
N ARG A 161 -5.77 -63.51 -35.44
CA ARG A 161 -6.56 -64.23 -36.44
C ARG A 161 -5.96 -65.62 -36.63
N THR A 162 -6.86 -66.62 -36.63
CA THR A 162 -6.68 -67.87 -37.28
C THR A 162 -7.77 -68.04 -38.33
#